data_b214d9767caeb59e95db6675994ec40b
#
_entry.id   b214d9767caeb59e95db6675994ec40b
#
_cell.length_a   1.000
_cell.length_b   1.000
_cell.length_c   1.000
_cell.angle_alpha   90.00
_cell.angle_beta   90.00
_cell.angle_gamma   90.00
#
_symmetry.space_group_name_H-M   'P 1'
#
loop_
_entity.id
_entity.type
_entity.pdbx_description
1 polymer ?
#
loop_
_entity_poly.entity_id
_entity_poly.type
_entity_poly.pdbx_seq_one_letter_code
_entity_poly.pdbx_strand_id
1 'polypeptide(L)'
;MIKVSPSILSANFVDLKPDIEIAQKGGADLLHIDVMDGQFVPNLSFGPGMVEAIRPITSMPLDCHLMIENPERFVTQFCQAGADIVGVHVESTPHIYRALEMIKQHGVKAEVVLNPGTPISLVEDVLPIVDQVLVMTVNPGFGGQKFISQMLPKIQRLNQLRQTGENNFTIEVDGGINDENVASVYKAGADIAVAGSYVFNSEDPIAQIKKLKTRTTD
;
A
#
# COMPACT_ATOMS: atom_id res chain seq x y z
N MET A 1 16.35 -0.20 7.27
CA MET A 1 15.85 1.02 6.54
C MET A 1 14.50 0.67 5.92
N ILE A 2 13.49 1.52 6.14
CA ILE A 2 12.16 1.32 5.58
C ILE A 2 12.17 1.50 4.05
N LYS A 3 11.36 0.74 3.32
CA LYS A 3 11.08 0.98 1.91
C LYS A 3 10.03 2.09 1.77
N VAL A 4 10.12 2.88 0.71
CA VAL A 4 9.20 3.98 0.43
C VAL A 4 8.41 3.71 -0.85
N SER A 5 7.09 3.79 -0.74
CA SER A 5 6.10 3.58 -1.81
C SER A 5 5.30 4.87 -2.02
N PRO A 6 5.73 5.80 -2.92
CA PRO A 6 4.93 7.00 -3.18
C PRO A 6 3.59 6.65 -3.82
N SER A 7 2.47 7.16 -3.25
CA SER A 7 1.14 6.99 -3.85
C SER A 7 0.90 8.02 -4.95
N ILE A 8 0.59 7.55 -6.14
CA ILE A 8 0.23 8.41 -7.29
C ILE A 8 -1.12 9.11 -7.13
N LEU A 9 -1.90 8.78 -6.11
CA LEU A 9 -3.14 9.50 -5.80
C LEU A 9 -2.90 11.02 -5.57
N SER A 10 -1.68 11.39 -5.18
CA SER A 10 -1.28 12.79 -4.99
C SER A 10 -0.42 13.36 -6.12
N ALA A 11 -0.20 12.60 -7.20
CA ALA A 11 0.58 13.01 -8.35
C ALA A 11 -0.25 13.83 -9.36
N ASN A 12 0.39 14.39 -10.36
CA ASN A 12 -0.29 15.10 -11.46
C ASN A 12 -0.93 14.13 -12.46
N PHE A 13 -2.22 13.90 -12.38
CA PHE A 13 -2.96 12.95 -13.25
C PHE A 13 -2.94 13.32 -14.73
N VAL A 14 -2.72 14.59 -15.07
CA VAL A 14 -2.64 15.04 -16.46
C VAL A 14 -1.32 14.65 -17.12
N ASP A 15 -0.25 14.52 -16.30
CA ASP A 15 1.08 14.12 -16.76
C ASP A 15 1.81 13.35 -15.65
N LEU A 16 1.50 12.06 -15.50
CA LEU A 16 2.05 11.20 -14.44
C LEU A 16 3.52 10.80 -14.68
N LYS A 17 3.97 10.78 -15.93
CA LYS A 17 5.31 10.25 -16.25
C LYS A 17 6.44 11.00 -15.54
N PRO A 18 6.49 12.35 -15.52
CA PRO A 18 7.51 13.09 -14.77
C PRO A 18 7.50 12.76 -13.27
N ASP A 19 6.34 12.62 -12.65
CA ASP A 19 6.22 12.33 -11.23
C ASP A 19 6.74 10.92 -10.91
N ILE A 20 6.45 9.93 -11.75
CA ILE A 20 6.98 8.57 -11.64
C ILE A 20 8.51 8.56 -11.80
N GLU A 21 9.04 9.30 -12.78
CA GLU A 21 10.50 9.44 -12.97
C GLU A 21 11.18 10.14 -11.77
N ILE A 22 10.54 11.14 -11.18
CA ILE A 22 10.98 11.82 -9.96
C ILE A 22 11.02 10.86 -8.79
N ALA A 23 9.95 10.07 -8.59
CA ALA A 23 9.90 9.05 -7.54
C ALA A 23 11.04 8.03 -7.71
N GLN A 24 11.28 7.56 -8.91
CA GLN A 24 12.37 6.62 -9.22
C GLN A 24 13.75 7.25 -8.97
N LYS A 25 13.99 8.49 -9.39
CA LYS A 25 15.23 9.25 -9.11
C LYS A 25 15.43 9.49 -7.62
N GLY A 26 14.36 9.66 -6.86
CA GLY A 26 14.37 9.78 -5.39
C GLY A 26 14.78 8.49 -4.67
N GLY A 27 14.77 7.36 -5.37
CA GLY A 27 15.06 6.04 -4.82
C GLY A 27 13.83 5.41 -4.14
N ALA A 28 12.62 5.69 -4.64
CA ALA A 28 11.42 4.94 -4.26
C ALA A 28 11.61 3.44 -4.57
N ASP A 29 11.08 2.58 -3.71
CA ASP A 29 11.21 1.13 -3.83
C ASP A 29 10.04 0.49 -4.58
N LEU A 30 8.86 1.10 -4.49
CA LEU A 30 7.61 0.71 -5.13
C LEU A 30 6.86 1.95 -5.60
N LEU A 31 5.78 1.74 -6.35
CA LEU A 31 4.81 2.78 -6.68
C LEU A 31 3.42 2.31 -6.23
N HIS A 32 2.76 3.09 -5.37
CA HIS A 32 1.45 2.76 -4.81
C HIS A 32 0.31 3.36 -5.65
N ILE A 33 -0.69 2.54 -5.95
CA ILE A 33 -1.82 2.89 -6.81
C ILE A 33 -3.13 2.65 -6.05
N ASP A 34 -3.72 3.72 -5.54
CA ASP A 34 -4.98 3.70 -4.81
C ASP A 34 -6.18 3.60 -5.76
N VAL A 35 -6.86 2.45 -5.77
CA VAL A 35 -8.01 2.16 -6.63
C VAL A 35 -9.29 2.27 -5.82
N MET A 36 -10.21 3.14 -6.23
CA MET A 36 -11.45 3.47 -5.51
C MET A 36 -12.66 3.39 -6.44
N ASP A 37 -13.76 2.78 -5.99
CA ASP A 37 -14.96 2.50 -6.77
C ASP A 37 -16.19 3.35 -6.42
N GLY A 38 -16.09 4.22 -5.42
CA GLY A 38 -17.21 5.03 -4.94
C GLY A 38 -18.26 4.25 -4.14
N GLN A 39 -17.99 2.96 -3.82
CA GLN A 39 -18.87 2.09 -3.03
C GLN A 39 -18.20 1.76 -1.70
N PHE A 40 -17.04 1.12 -1.72
CA PHE A 40 -16.26 0.81 -0.52
C PHE A 40 -15.76 2.09 0.17
N VAL A 41 -15.36 3.10 -0.62
CA VAL A 41 -14.98 4.45 -0.16
C VAL A 41 -15.73 5.51 -0.97
N PRO A 42 -16.02 6.71 -0.38
CA PRO A 42 -16.81 7.76 -1.05
C PRO A 42 -15.97 8.59 -2.04
N ASN A 43 -15.14 7.95 -2.84
CA ASN A 43 -14.28 8.56 -3.85
C ASN A 43 -14.10 7.62 -5.05
N LEU A 44 -13.75 8.17 -6.19
CA LEU A 44 -13.41 7.45 -7.43
C LEU A 44 -11.98 7.81 -7.83
N SER A 45 -11.18 6.82 -8.27
CA SER A 45 -9.82 7.09 -8.73
C SER A 45 -9.49 6.36 -10.03
N PHE A 46 -8.82 5.22 -9.95
CA PHE A 46 -8.21 4.52 -11.08
C PHE A 46 -8.83 3.16 -11.33
N GLY A 47 -8.61 2.63 -12.54
CA GLY A 47 -8.93 1.27 -12.90
C GLY A 47 -7.72 0.55 -13.51
N PRO A 48 -7.88 -0.72 -13.98
CA PRO A 48 -6.79 -1.52 -14.55
C PRO A 48 -6.04 -0.83 -15.69
N GLY A 49 -6.74 -0.03 -16.52
CA GLY A 49 -6.13 0.72 -17.62
C GLY A 49 -5.06 1.74 -17.17
N MET A 50 -5.13 2.24 -15.92
CA MET A 50 -4.05 3.08 -15.36
C MET A 50 -2.79 2.24 -15.13
N VAL A 51 -2.92 1.03 -14.61
CA VAL A 51 -1.80 0.11 -14.37
C VAL A 51 -1.15 -0.27 -15.70
N GLU A 52 -1.95 -0.60 -16.72
CA GLU A 52 -1.46 -0.88 -18.08
C GLU A 52 -0.68 0.31 -18.68
N ALA A 53 -1.15 1.54 -18.45
CA ALA A 53 -0.47 2.75 -18.95
C ALA A 53 0.84 3.04 -18.21
N ILE A 54 0.91 2.74 -16.92
CA ILE A 54 2.10 2.97 -16.09
C ILE A 54 3.16 1.89 -16.31
N ARG A 55 2.76 0.64 -16.51
CA ARG A 55 3.70 -0.48 -16.60
C ARG A 55 4.87 -0.28 -17.56
N PRO A 56 4.69 0.21 -18.82
CA PRO A 56 5.81 0.47 -19.72
C PRO A 56 6.69 1.67 -19.35
N ILE A 57 6.26 2.53 -18.41
CA ILE A 57 6.97 3.75 -18.03
C ILE A 57 8.03 3.46 -16.95
N THR A 58 7.83 2.46 -16.10
CA THR A 58 8.71 2.18 -14.97
C THR A 58 8.96 0.69 -14.76
N SER A 59 10.13 0.35 -14.21
CA SER A 59 10.45 -0.99 -13.73
C SER A 59 10.22 -1.15 -12.21
N MET A 60 9.79 -0.10 -11.50
CA MET A 60 9.43 -0.22 -10.10
C MET A 60 8.27 -1.20 -9.93
N PRO A 61 8.24 -1.99 -8.86
CA PRO A 61 7.06 -2.77 -8.52
C PRO A 61 5.82 -1.87 -8.38
N LEU A 62 4.71 -2.29 -9.00
CA LEU A 62 3.42 -1.63 -8.93
C LEU A 62 2.57 -2.32 -7.86
N ASP A 63 2.23 -1.59 -6.82
CA ASP A 63 1.42 -2.03 -5.70
C ASP A 63 0.02 -1.44 -5.82
N CYS A 64 -0.96 -2.28 -6.14
CA CYS A 64 -2.34 -1.88 -6.41
C CYS A 64 -3.22 -2.13 -5.18
N HIS A 65 -3.55 -1.08 -4.46
CA HIS A 65 -4.42 -1.11 -3.29
C HIS A 65 -5.88 -0.95 -3.70
N LEU A 66 -6.67 -2.02 -3.61
CA LEU A 66 -8.05 -2.05 -4.08
C LEU A 66 -9.04 -1.71 -2.95
N MET A 67 -9.44 -0.45 -2.88
CA MET A 67 -10.54 0.06 -2.05
C MET A 67 -11.87 -0.05 -2.82
N ILE A 68 -12.26 -1.30 -3.15
CA ILE A 68 -13.44 -1.61 -3.96
C ILE A 68 -14.26 -2.73 -3.33
N GLU A 69 -15.57 -2.73 -3.53
CA GLU A 69 -16.44 -3.83 -3.13
C GLU A 69 -16.30 -5.05 -4.06
N ASN A 70 -16.35 -6.25 -3.47
CA ASN A 70 -16.28 -7.53 -4.19
C ASN A 70 -15.04 -7.59 -5.12
N PRO A 71 -13.81 -7.42 -4.59
CA PRO A 71 -12.58 -7.30 -5.36
C PRO A 71 -12.27 -8.52 -6.23
N GLU A 72 -12.80 -9.71 -5.90
CA GLU A 72 -12.66 -10.94 -6.69
C GLU A 72 -13.19 -10.80 -8.11
N ARG A 73 -14.00 -9.80 -8.40
CA ARG A 73 -14.48 -9.48 -9.76
C ARG A 73 -13.41 -8.79 -10.61
N PHE A 74 -12.38 -8.21 -9.98
CA PHE A 74 -11.44 -7.31 -10.65
C PHE A 74 -9.97 -7.72 -10.47
N VAL A 75 -9.59 -8.50 -9.43
CA VAL A 75 -8.19 -8.86 -9.13
C VAL A 75 -7.47 -9.44 -10.35
N THR A 76 -8.11 -10.31 -11.14
CA THR A 76 -7.53 -10.86 -12.37
C THR A 76 -7.12 -9.77 -13.38
N GLN A 77 -7.96 -8.74 -13.54
CA GLN A 77 -7.70 -7.65 -14.48
C GLN A 77 -6.49 -6.81 -14.03
N PHE A 78 -6.36 -6.52 -12.71
CA PHE A 78 -5.19 -5.81 -12.17
C PHE A 78 -3.91 -6.63 -12.31
N CYS A 79 -3.96 -7.94 -12.04
CA CYS A 79 -2.82 -8.83 -12.26
C CYS A 79 -2.37 -8.82 -13.73
N GLN A 80 -3.31 -8.94 -14.67
CA GLN A 80 -3.03 -8.93 -16.11
C GLN A 80 -2.54 -7.57 -16.62
N ALA A 81 -2.97 -6.48 -16.00
CA ALA A 81 -2.53 -5.12 -16.31
C ALA A 81 -1.06 -4.86 -15.93
N GLY A 82 -0.43 -5.74 -15.14
CA GLY A 82 0.98 -5.64 -14.79
C GLY A 82 1.25 -5.20 -13.35
N ALA A 83 0.29 -5.39 -12.44
CA ALA A 83 0.53 -5.24 -10.99
C ALA A 83 1.52 -6.31 -10.51
N ASP A 84 2.44 -5.91 -9.62
CA ASP A 84 3.36 -6.82 -8.93
C ASP A 84 2.81 -7.25 -7.57
N ILE A 85 1.99 -6.40 -6.96
CA ILE A 85 1.28 -6.63 -5.70
C ILE A 85 -0.17 -6.19 -5.89
N VAL A 86 -1.13 -6.94 -5.36
CA VAL A 86 -2.55 -6.56 -5.32
C VAL A 86 -3.06 -6.72 -3.91
N GLY A 87 -3.47 -5.60 -3.31
CA GLY A 87 -4.03 -5.50 -1.98
C GLY A 87 -5.56 -5.47 -1.99
N VAL A 88 -6.18 -6.31 -1.16
CA VAL A 88 -7.63 -6.36 -1.01
C VAL A 88 -8.03 -6.22 0.46
N HIS A 89 -9.00 -5.37 0.74
CA HIS A 89 -9.51 -5.18 2.10
C HIS A 89 -10.27 -6.41 2.60
N VAL A 90 -9.98 -6.83 3.82
CA VAL A 90 -10.74 -7.91 4.47
C VAL A 90 -12.22 -7.56 4.63
N GLU A 91 -12.54 -6.26 4.72
CA GLU A 91 -13.89 -5.74 4.87
C GLU A 91 -14.68 -5.68 3.56
N SER A 92 -14.01 -5.79 2.41
CA SER A 92 -14.63 -5.57 1.08
C SER A 92 -15.28 -6.81 0.49
N THR A 93 -15.08 -7.99 1.10
CA THR A 93 -15.62 -9.26 0.62
C THR A 93 -15.78 -10.27 1.76
N PRO A 94 -16.85 -11.09 1.76
CA PRO A 94 -16.93 -12.26 2.66
C PRO A 94 -16.01 -13.41 2.24
N HIS A 95 -15.32 -13.30 1.09
CA HIS A 95 -14.53 -14.37 0.49
C HIS A 95 -13.03 -13.99 0.34
N ILE A 96 -12.47 -13.35 1.38
CA ILE A 96 -11.10 -12.85 1.35
C ILE A 96 -10.08 -13.92 0.94
N TYR A 97 -10.17 -15.14 1.46
CA TYR A 97 -9.28 -16.24 1.12
C TYR A 97 -9.28 -16.51 -0.41
N ARG A 98 -10.45 -16.55 -1.03
CA ARG A 98 -10.60 -16.73 -2.48
C ARG A 98 -9.95 -15.60 -3.26
N ALA A 99 -10.16 -14.35 -2.86
CA ALA A 99 -9.58 -13.19 -3.54
C ALA A 99 -8.05 -13.27 -3.54
N LEU A 100 -7.45 -13.60 -2.39
CA LEU A 100 -6.00 -13.77 -2.24
C LEU A 100 -5.46 -14.94 -3.09
N GLU A 101 -6.15 -16.09 -3.12
CA GLU A 101 -5.76 -17.22 -3.98
C GLU A 101 -5.80 -16.84 -5.48
N MET A 102 -6.83 -16.11 -5.91
CA MET A 102 -6.94 -15.64 -7.30
C MET A 102 -5.74 -14.77 -7.69
N ILE A 103 -5.29 -13.86 -6.81
CA ILE A 103 -4.09 -13.05 -7.06
C ILE A 103 -2.86 -13.96 -7.21
N LYS A 104 -2.65 -14.88 -6.29
CA LYS A 104 -1.49 -15.81 -6.31
C LYS A 104 -1.48 -16.73 -7.53
N GLN A 105 -2.64 -17.13 -8.04
CA GLN A 105 -2.73 -17.95 -9.28
C GLN A 105 -2.17 -17.23 -10.51
N HIS A 106 -2.11 -15.88 -10.49
CA HIS A 106 -1.47 -15.08 -11.54
C HIS A 106 0.03 -14.86 -11.31
N GLY A 107 0.64 -15.42 -10.25
CA GLY A 107 2.03 -15.19 -9.89
C GLY A 107 2.31 -13.79 -9.31
N VAL A 108 1.26 -13.06 -8.96
CA VAL A 108 1.30 -11.73 -8.33
C VAL A 108 1.30 -11.89 -6.81
N LYS A 109 1.97 -11.00 -6.10
CA LYS A 109 1.97 -10.99 -4.63
C LYS A 109 0.60 -10.60 -4.10
N ALA A 110 0.09 -11.39 -3.16
CA ALA A 110 -1.19 -11.14 -2.52
C ALA A 110 -1.00 -10.34 -1.23
N GLU A 111 -1.74 -9.25 -1.12
CA GLU A 111 -1.77 -8.41 0.06
C GLU A 111 -3.17 -8.38 0.67
N VAL A 112 -3.25 -8.52 2.01
CA VAL A 112 -4.48 -8.27 2.76
C VAL A 112 -4.40 -6.91 3.45
N VAL A 113 -5.49 -6.14 3.37
CA VAL A 113 -5.57 -4.77 3.89
C VAL A 113 -6.55 -4.70 5.06
N LEU A 114 -6.20 -3.90 6.08
CA LEU A 114 -6.99 -3.70 7.30
C LEU A 114 -7.28 -2.21 7.52
N ASN A 115 -8.56 -1.87 7.69
CA ASN A 115 -8.99 -0.54 8.14
C ASN A 115 -8.58 -0.26 9.61
N PRO A 116 -8.56 1.02 10.03
CA PRO A 116 -8.21 1.37 11.42
C PRO A 116 -9.09 0.68 12.46
N GLY A 117 -10.40 0.56 12.20
CA GLY A 117 -11.37 -0.06 13.11
C GLY A 117 -11.39 -1.59 13.10
N THR A 118 -10.68 -2.24 12.20
CA THR A 118 -10.73 -3.70 11.99
C THR A 118 -9.67 -4.41 12.84
N PRO A 119 -10.05 -5.41 13.64
CA PRO A 119 -9.10 -6.16 14.47
C PRO A 119 -8.27 -7.12 13.61
N ILE A 120 -7.03 -7.40 14.03
CA ILE A 120 -6.10 -8.33 13.36
C ILE A 120 -6.69 -9.75 13.26
N SER A 121 -7.50 -10.16 14.23
CA SER A 121 -8.12 -11.49 14.24
C SER A 121 -8.93 -11.82 12.98
N LEU A 122 -9.38 -10.82 12.21
CA LEU A 122 -10.07 -11.06 10.93
C LEU A 122 -9.13 -11.49 9.79
N VAL A 123 -7.82 -11.37 9.96
CA VAL A 123 -6.83 -11.75 8.94
C VAL A 123 -5.88 -12.85 9.42
N GLU A 124 -5.89 -13.24 10.70
CA GLU A 124 -4.95 -14.22 11.25
C GLU A 124 -4.95 -15.53 10.43
N ASP A 125 -6.12 -16.02 9.99
CA ASP A 125 -6.26 -17.26 9.23
C ASP A 125 -5.72 -17.16 7.78
N VAL A 126 -5.52 -15.95 7.25
CA VAL A 126 -4.96 -15.76 5.90
C VAL A 126 -3.49 -15.33 5.91
N LEU A 127 -2.89 -15.02 7.06
CA LEU A 127 -1.48 -14.67 7.16
C LEU A 127 -0.53 -15.71 6.54
N PRO A 128 -0.79 -17.02 6.60
CA PRO A 128 0.10 -18.02 5.98
C PRO A 128 0.15 -17.95 4.44
N ILE A 129 -0.84 -17.36 3.79
CA ILE A 129 -0.92 -17.32 2.31
C ILE A 129 -0.61 -15.96 1.71
N VAL A 130 -0.53 -14.88 2.51
CA VAL A 130 -0.22 -13.54 2.01
C VAL A 130 1.28 -13.26 1.97
N ASP A 131 1.67 -12.40 1.03
CA ASP A 131 3.04 -11.90 0.90
C ASP A 131 3.21 -10.55 1.61
N GLN A 132 2.10 -9.84 1.84
CA GLN A 132 2.08 -8.51 2.44
C GLN A 132 0.81 -8.26 3.26
N VAL A 133 0.91 -7.46 4.32
CA VAL A 133 -0.22 -6.96 5.11
C VAL A 133 -0.13 -5.44 5.15
N LEU A 134 -1.14 -4.77 4.61
CA LEU A 134 -1.27 -3.32 4.67
C LEU A 134 -2.14 -2.90 5.86
N VAL A 135 -1.60 -2.06 6.72
CA VAL A 135 -2.33 -1.42 7.83
C VAL A 135 -2.67 0.01 7.44
N MET A 136 -3.95 0.30 7.25
CA MET A 136 -4.41 1.67 7.08
C MET A 136 -4.15 2.48 8.35
N THR A 137 -3.44 3.58 8.21
CA THR A 137 -3.14 4.53 9.30
C THR A 137 -3.94 5.84 9.18
N VAL A 138 -4.90 5.84 8.27
CA VAL A 138 -6.01 6.81 8.12
C VAL A 138 -7.27 6.04 7.70
N ASN A 139 -8.44 6.67 7.68
CA ASN A 139 -9.59 6.08 7.02
C ASN A 139 -9.37 6.12 5.49
N PRO A 140 -9.58 5.00 4.75
CA PRO A 140 -9.34 4.97 3.31
C PRO A 140 -10.29 5.92 2.56
N GLY A 141 -9.87 6.36 1.35
CA GLY A 141 -10.69 7.13 0.43
C GLY A 141 -10.15 8.51 0.04
N PHE A 142 -9.30 9.14 0.85
CA PHE A 142 -8.73 10.47 0.55
C PHE A 142 -7.28 10.59 0.99
N GLY A 143 -6.45 11.25 0.19
CA GLY A 143 -5.09 11.60 0.55
C GLY A 143 -5.01 12.78 1.55
N GLY A 144 -3.81 13.04 2.09
CA GLY A 144 -3.52 14.21 2.93
C GLY A 144 -4.13 14.19 4.34
N GLN A 145 -4.62 13.05 4.81
CA GLN A 145 -5.18 12.89 6.15
C GLN A 145 -4.08 12.80 7.22
N LYS A 146 -4.47 13.08 8.47
CA LYS A 146 -3.57 13.00 9.63
C LYS A 146 -3.41 11.54 10.08
N PHE A 147 -2.16 11.14 10.34
CA PHE A 147 -1.79 9.82 10.86
C PHE A 147 -2.51 9.48 12.18
N ILE A 148 -3.07 8.28 12.25
CA ILE A 148 -3.74 7.73 13.45
C ILE A 148 -2.72 6.93 14.26
N SER A 149 -2.15 7.56 15.31
CA SER A 149 -1.09 6.94 16.13
C SER A 149 -1.53 5.68 16.86
N GLN A 150 -2.83 5.49 17.09
CA GLN A 150 -3.43 4.29 17.68
C GLN A 150 -3.21 3.03 16.81
N MET A 151 -2.71 3.18 15.57
CA MET A 151 -2.37 2.03 14.72
C MET A 151 -1.00 1.43 15.04
N LEU A 152 -0.13 2.12 15.77
CA LEU A 152 1.19 1.59 16.17
C LEU A 152 1.10 0.23 16.91
N PRO A 153 0.21 0.03 17.90
CA PRO A 153 0.03 -1.28 18.54
C PRO A 153 -0.43 -2.39 17.56
N LYS A 154 -1.22 -2.05 16.53
CA LYS A 154 -1.64 -3.01 15.50
C LYS A 154 -0.43 -3.47 14.67
N ILE A 155 0.43 -2.56 14.25
CA ILE A 155 1.68 -2.86 13.52
C ILE A 155 2.60 -3.73 14.40
N GLN A 156 2.77 -3.38 15.67
CA GLN A 156 3.58 -4.17 16.63
C GLN A 156 3.05 -5.60 16.78
N ARG A 157 1.72 -5.77 16.88
CA ARG A 157 1.10 -7.09 17.00
C ARG A 157 1.32 -7.94 15.75
N LEU A 158 1.18 -7.38 14.55
CA LEU A 158 1.49 -8.07 13.30
C LEU A 158 2.96 -8.48 13.22
N ASN A 159 3.86 -7.59 13.63
CA ASN A 159 5.29 -7.89 13.68
C ASN A 159 5.60 -9.05 14.66
N GLN A 160 4.95 -9.10 15.82
CA GLN A 160 5.06 -10.24 16.75
C GLN A 160 4.57 -11.54 16.12
N LEU A 161 3.41 -11.54 15.45
CA LEU A 161 2.86 -12.72 14.76
C LEU A 161 3.81 -13.23 13.67
N ARG A 162 4.42 -12.32 12.92
CA ARG A 162 5.43 -12.64 11.90
C ARG A 162 6.68 -13.30 12.52
N GLN A 163 7.15 -12.81 13.67
CA GLN A 163 8.37 -13.30 14.33
C GLN A 163 8.18 -14.64 15.04
N THR A 164 6.96 -14.93 15.50
CA THR A 164 6.68 -16.12 16.31
C THR A 164 6.05 -17.27 15.53
N GLY A 165 5.61 -17.03 14.28
CA GLY A 165 4.94 -17.98 13.43
C GLY A 165 5.77 -18.42 12.21
N GLU A 166 5.20 -19.30 11.40
CA GLU A 166 5.75 -19.71 10.09
C GLU A 166 5.42 -18.68 8.97
N ASN A 167 4.92 -17.49 9.36
CA ASN A 167 4.44 -16.46 8.46
C ASN A 167 5.60 -15.62 7.93
N ASN A 168 5.67 -15.41 6.63
CA ASN A 168 6.72 -14.63 5.97
C ASN A 168 6.10 -13.52 5.10
N PHE A 169 5.47 -12.54 5.74
CA PHE A 169 4.88 -11.38 5.05
C PHE A 169 5.61 -10.09 5.39
N THR A 170 5.56 -9.11 4.50
CA THR A 170 5.96 -7.73 4.78
C THR A 170 4.79 -6.94 5.38
N ILE A 171 5.11 -5.94 6.19
CA ILE A 171 4.11 -5.03 6.78
C ILE A 171 4.25 -3.67 6.10
N GLU A 172 3.19 -3.26 5.43
CA GLU A 172 3.06 -1.93 4.82
C GLU A 172 2.12 -1.08 5.66
N VAL A 173 2.35 0.24 5.64
CA VAL A 173 1.49 1.24 6.29
C VAL A 173 1.11 2.32 5.29
N ASP A 174 -0.16 2.68 5.26
CA ASP A 174 -0.67 3.75 4.39
C ASP A 174 -1.55 4.74 5.13
N GLY A 175 -1.19 6.01 4.97
CA GLY A 175 -1.96 7.14 5.43
C GLY A 175 -1.23 8.07 6.41
N GLY A 176 -1.04 9.32 5.98
CA GLY A 176 -0.48 10.40 6.80
C GLY A 176 0.99 10.23 7.17
N ILE A 177 1.74 9.39 6.44
CA ILE A 177 3.18 9.15 6.70
C ILE A 177 4.00 10.36 6.25
N ASN A 178 4.93 10.76 7.13
CA ASN A 178 5.87 11.86 6.93
C ASN A 178 7.15 11.63 7.76
N ASP A 179 8.08 12.58 7.74
CA ASP A 179 9.36 12.48 8.45
C ASP A 179 9.27 12.56 9.99
N GLU A 180 8.13 12.98 10.54
CA GLU A 180 7.91 13.04 12.00
C GLU A 180 7.48 11.67 12.56
N ASN A 181 6.78 10.84 11.76
CA ASN A 181 6.16 9.60 12.23
C ASN A 181 6.77 8.32 11.61
N VAL A 182 7.48 8.40 10.48
CA VAL A 182 8.06 7.22 9.80
C VAL A 182 8.99 6.41 10.70
N ALA A 183 9.77 7.04 11.56
CA ALA A 183 10.63 6.33 12.53
C ALA A 183 9.81 5.51 13.53
N SER A 184 8.64 6.02 13.95
CA SER A 184 7.75 5.32 14.89
C SER A 184 7.10 4.09 14.25
N VAL A 185 6.64 4.17 13.00
CA VAL A 185 6.06 3.01 12.29
C VAL A 185 7.12 1.97 11.97
N TYR A 186 8.34 2.38 11.61
CA TYR A 186 9.46 1.47 11.39
C TYR A 186 9.84 0.72 12.67
N LYS A 187 9.95 1.42 13.82
CA LYS A 187 10.20 0.80 15.14
C LYS A 187 9.09 -0.15 15.56
N ALA A 188 7.85 0.10 15.13
CA ALA A 188 6.73 -0.79 15.36
C ALA A 188 6.80 -2.08 14.51
N GLY A 189 7.61 -2.11 13.46
CA GLY A 189 7.85 -3.28 12.61
C GLY A 189 7.36 -3.13 11.16
N ALA A 190 7.00 -1.93 10.71
CA ALA A 190 6.68 -1.69 9.31
C ALA A 190 7.93 -1.80 8.42
N ASP A 191 7.78 -2.46 7.28
CA ASP A 191 8.83 -2.63 6.26
C ASP A 191 8.70 -1.61 5.13
N ILE A 192 7.46 -1.19 4.82
CA ILE A 192 7.11 -0.32 3.70
C ILE A 192 6.22 0.82 4.23
N ALA A 193 6.49 2.04 3.77
CA ALA A 193 5.71 3.23 4.08
C ALA A 193 5.18 3.87 2.80
N VAL A 194 3.85 3.94 2.68
CA VAL A 194 3.18 4.69 1.62
C VAL A 194 3.15 6.16 2.00
N ALA A 195 3.59 7.03 1.08
CA ALA A 195 3.58 8.48 1.27
C ALA A 195 3.21 9.19 -0.03
N GLY A 196 1.97 9.65 -0.15
CA GLY A 196 1.49 10.39 -1.31
C GLY A 196 1.76 11.89 -1.20
N SER A 197 0.89 12.60 -0.48
CA SER A 197 0.93 14.06 -0.36
C SER A 197 2.23 14.62 0.23
N TYR A 198 2.85 13.92 1.17
CA TYR A 198 4.14 14.31 1.73
C TYR A 198 5.25 14.37 0.66
N VAL A 199 5.19 13.48 -0.35
CA VAL A 199 6.15 13.43 -1.44
C VAL A 199 5.74 14.41 -2.55
N PHE A 200 4.59 14.20 -3.20
CA PHE A 200 4.25 14.89 -4.44
C PHE A 200 3.76 16.33 -4.27
N ASN A 201 3.28 16.74 -3.08
CA ASN A 201 2.91 18.13 -2.82
C ASN A 201 4.08 18.98 -2.28
N SER A 202 5.29 18.42 -2.21
CA SER A 202 6.49 19.14 -1.76
C SER A 202 7.19 19.85 -2.92
N GLU A 203 8.02 20.85 -2.59
CA GLU A 203 8.90 21.52 -3.55
C GLU A 203 10.00 20.61 -4.09
N ASP A 204 10.44 19.61 -3.29
CA ASP A 204 11.49 18.65 -3.67
C ASP A 204 11.08 17.20 -3.26
N PRO A 205 10.30 16.51 -4.11
CA PRO A 205 9.89 15.13 -3.86
C PRO A 205 11.07 14.15 -3.66
N ILE A 206 12.17 14.37 -4.36
CA ILE A 206 13.39 13.54 -4.24
C ILE A 206 13.97 13.64 -2.82
N ALA A 207 14.07 14.86 -2.28
CA ALA A 207 14.56 15.06 -0.92
C ALA A 207 13.61 14.43 0.11
N GLN A 208 12.29 14.49 -0.09
CA GLN A 208 11.32 13.88 0.83
C GLN A 208 11.44 12.35 0.87
N ILE A 209 11.56 11.70 -0.29
CA ILE A 209 11.76 10.24 -0.35
C ILE A 209 13.03 9.83 0.41
N LYS A 210 14.15 10.53 0.16
CA LYS A 210 15.41 10.28 0.86
C LYS A 210 15.30 10.50 2.36
N LYS A 211 14.57 11.53 2.78
CA LYS A 211 14.36 11.88 4.18
C LYS A 211 13.58 10.79 4.92
N LEU A 212 12.52 10.24 4.31
CA LEU A 212 11.78 9.11 4.88
C LEU A 212 12.70 7.90 5.13
N LYS A 213 13.57 7.57 4.17
CA LYS A 213 14.51 6.45 4.30
C LYS A 213 15.54 6.69 5.42
N THR A 214 16.15 7.87 5.45
CA THR A 214 17.22 8.18 6.42
C THR A 214 16.73 8.27 7.86
N ARG A 215 15.47 8.66 8.10
CA ARG A 215 14.87 8.69 9.44
C ARG A 215 14.74 7.32 10.11
N THR A 216 15.03 6.24 9.41
CA THR A 216 14.92 4.85 9.90
C THR A 216 16.27 4.14 9.98
N THR A 217 17.39 4.86 9.84
CA THR A 217 18.75 4.30 9.91
C THR A 217 19.43 4.49 11.26
N ASP A 218 18.82 5.22 12.19
CA ASP A 218 19.37 5.53 13.53
C ASP A 218 18.81 4.58 14.61
#